data_d8e68e4d62622c85c5f0dc0ad6ba38f7
#
_entry.id   d8e68e4d62622c85c5f0dc0ad6ba38f7
#
_cell.length_a   1.000
_cell.length_b   1.000
_cell.length_c   1.000
_cell.angle_alpha   90.00
_cell.angle_beta   90.00
_cell.angle_gamma   90.00
#
_symmetry.space_group_name_H-M   'P 1'
#
loop_
_entity.id
_entity.type
_entity.pdbx_description
1 polymer ?
#
loop_
_entity_poly.entity_id
_entity_poly.type
_entity_poly.pdbx_seq_one_letter_code
_entity_poly.pdbx_strand_id
1 'polypeptide(L)'
;MWDPAKYLDYSDLRGRPFYDLIGRISAASPRRVADLGCGPGTLTLDLALRWPDAVLEAIDSSPEMVAAARERGVAAEVGDVRTWTPKPDTDVVVSNAVLQWVPGHEDLLRRWAAELPAGAVLAVQVPGNFSAPSHALSRELAASPAWASRLSSVALRAEDAVGEPRDYANLLADAGCLVDAWETTYVQQLSGPRAVLEWITGTALRPIRAALGDEDWAAFQDDLAPLLDEAYPPRPDGTTWFEFRRIFFVARIPG
;
A
#
# COMPACT_ATOMS: atom_id res chain seq x y z
N MET A 1 -4.68 8.65 16.14
CA MET A 1 -5.93 7.98 15.71
C MET A 1 -6.01 8.08 14.20
N TRP A 2 -6.24 6.97 13.49
CA TRP A 2 -6.34 6.97 12.03
C TRP A 2 -7.66 7.60 11.61
N ASP A 3 -7.63 8.56 10.65
CA ASP A 3 -8.84 9.22 10.14
C ASP A 3 -9.22 8.62 8.78
N PRO A 4 -10.26 7.78 8.72
CA PRO A 4 -10.73 7.18 7.48
C PRO A 4 -11.23 8.20 6.46
N ALA A 5 -11.81 9.33 6.92
CA ALA A 5 -12.35 10.36 6.04
C ALA A 5 -11.23 11.04 5.23
N LYS A 6 -10.13 11.40 5.88
CA LYS A 6 -8.96 12.01 5.21
C LYS A 6 -8.28 11.05 4.20
N TYR A 7 -8.39 9.73 4.40
CA TYR A 7 -7.92 8.73 3.42
C TYR A 7 -8.81 8.69 2.17
N LEU A 8 -10.11 8.91 2.31
CA LEU A 8 -11.08 8.87 1.24
C LEU A 8 -11.08 10.13 0.35
N ASP A 9 -10.55 11.27 0.81
CA ASP A 9 -10.46 12.51 0.02
C ASP A 9 -9.69 12.34 -1.32
N TYR A 10 -8.84 11.30 -1.40
CA TYR A 10 -8.08 10.95 -2.60
C TYR A 10 -8.39 9.54 -3.12
N SER A 11 -9.60 9.05 -2.86
CA SER A 11 -9.98 7.65 -3.15
C SER A 11 -9.78 7.27 -4.62
N ASP A 12 -10.15 8.14 -5.55
CA ASP A 12 -10.02 7.88 -7.00
C ASP A 12 -8.57 7.72 -7.43
N LEU A 13 -7.67 8.61 -6.95
CA LEU A 13 -6.25 8.56 -7.28
C LEU A 13 -5.53 7.39 -6.62
N ARG A 14 -5.93 7.02 -5.40
CA ARG A 14 -5.37 5.88 -4.66
C ARG A 14 -5.93 4.54 -5.13
N GLY A 15 -7.12 4.54 -5.73
CA GLY A 15 -7.75 3.35 -6.27
C GLY A 15 -7.16 2.87 -7.61
N ARG A 16 -6.63 3.78 -8.45
CA ARG A 16 -6.08 3.42 -9.78
C ARG A 16 -5.13 2.22 -9.76
N PRO A 17 -4.12 2.15 -8.87
CA PRO A 17 -3.21 1.01 -8.83
C PRO A 17 -3.91 -0.32 -8.57
N PHE A 18 -4.97 -0.33 -7.78
CA PHE A 18 -5.73 -1.54 -7.54
C PHE A 18 -6.41 -2.05 -8.81
N TYR A 19 -7.04 -1.18 -9.60
CA TYR A 19 -7.68 -1.58 -10.84
C TYR A 19 -6.67 -2.03 -11.90
N ASP A 20 -5.50 -1.40 -11.98
CA ASP A 20 -4.41 -1.83 -12.85
C ASP A 20 -3.89 -3.22 -12.45
N LEU A 21 -3.78 -3.49 -11.14
CA LEU A 21 -3.41 -4.79 -10.61
C LEU A 21 -4.44 -5.87 -10.97
N ILE A 22 -5.70 -5.67 -10.56
CA ILE A 22 -6.73 -6.69 -10.77
C ILE A 22 -7.00 -6.92 -12.26
N GLY A 23 -6.83 -5.89 -13.11
CA GLY A 23 -6.94 -6.02 -14.57
C GLY A 23 -6.01 -7.06 -15.19
N ARG A 24 -4.90 -7.41 -14.52
CA ARG A 24 -3.93 -8.43 -14.96
C ARG A 24 -4.22 -9.83 -14.41
N ILE A 25 -5.22 -9.99 -13.55
CA ILE A 25 -5.58 -11.30 -13.00
C ILE A 25 -6.39 -12.09 -14.02
N SER A 26 -5.82 -13.20 -14.51
CA SER A 26 -6.46 -14.09 -15.47
C SER A 26 -7.16 -15.26 -14.74
N ALA A 27 -8.21 -14.95 -13.95
CA ALA A 27 -9.06 -15.93 -13.30
C ALA A 27 -10.52 -15.65 -13.68
N ALA A 28 -11.13 -16.56 -14.44
CA ALA A 28 -12.50 -16.36 -14.95
C ALA A 28 -13.56 -16.62 -13.86
N SER A 29 -13.40 -17.69 -13.10
CA SER A 29 -14.37 -18.13 -12.09
C SER A 29 -13.63 -18.72 -10.87
N PRO A 30 -12.95 -17.90 -10.08
CA PRO A 30 -12.24 -18.38 -8.88
C PRO A 30 -13.27 -18.84 -7.84
N ARG A 31 -12.93 -19.90 -7.11
CA ARG A 31 -13.75 -20.42 -6.01
C ARG A 31 -13.67 -19.53 -4.78
N ARG A 32 -12.45 -19.06 -4.46
CA ARG A 32 -12.17 -18.14 -3.35
C ARG A 32 -11.20 -17.07 -3.77
N VAL A 33 -11.48 -15.85 -3.36
CA VAL A 33 -10.62 -14.67 -3.51
C VAL A 33 -10.27 -14.14 -2.12
N ALA A 34 -8.99 -14.07 -1.79
CA ALA A 34 -8.49 -13.51 -0.55
C ALA A 34 -7.97 -12.07 -0.78
N ASP A 35 -8.49 -11.12 -0.03
CA ASP A 35 -8.02 -9.73 0.01
C ASP A 35 -7.23 -9.50 1.31
N LEU A 36 -5.92 -9.48 1.20
CA LEU A 36 -4.99 -9.41 2.32
C LEU A 36 -4.58 -7.96 2.58
N GLY A 37 -5.12 -7.37 3.65
CA GLY A 37 -5.04 -5.97 3.99
C GLY A 37 -6.15 -5.16 3.32
N CYS A 38 -7.39 -5.61 3.49
CA CYS A 38 -8.58 -5.06 2.83
C CYS A 38 -8.88 -3.60 3.22
N GLY A 39 -8.26 -3.08 4.28
CA GLY A 39 -8.51 -1.74 4.78
C GLY A 39 -9.99 -1.53 5.11
N PRO A 40 -10.58 -0.38 4.76
CA PRO A 40 -11.98 -0.09 5.03
C PRO A 40 -12.96 -0.80 4.07
N GLY A 41 -12.49 -1.74 3.25
CA GLY A 41 -13.30 -2.58 2.39
C GLY A 41 -13.81 -1.93 1.09
N THR A 42 -13.42 -0.69 0.80
CA THR A 42 -13.91 0.03 -0.39
C THR A 42 -13.56 -0.72 -1.68
N LEU A 43 -12.31 -1.12 -1.83
CA LEU A 43 -11.84 -1.84 -3.02
C LEU A 43 -12.20 -3.34 -2.98
N THR A 44 -12.43 -3.88 -1.80
CA THR A 44 -12.87 -5.27 -1.61
C THR A 44 -14.24 -5.52 -2.25
N LEU A 45 -15.13 -4.52 -2.22
CA LEU A 45 -16.43 -4.62 -2.88
C LEU A 45 -16.31 -4.78 -4.40
N ASP A 46 -15.28 -4.21 -5.01
CA ASP A 46 -15.04 -4.37 -6.46
C ASP A 46 -14.57 -5.79 -6.81
N LEU A 47 -13.87 -6.47 -5.88
CA LEU A 47 -13.57 -7.90 -6.03
C LEU A 47 -14.85 -8.75 -6.00
N ALA A 48 -15.79 -8.43 -5.09
CA ALA A 48 -17.08 -9.10 -5.03
C ALA A 48 -17.92 -8.87 -6.31
N LEU A 49 -17.87 -7.65 -6.87
CA LEU A 49 -18.54 -7.36 -8.14
C LEU A 49 -17.91 -8.10 -9.33
N ARG A 50 -16.59 -8.22 -9.34
CA ARG A 50 -15.86 -8.92 -10.39
C ARG A 50 -16.10 -10.43 -10.37
N TRP A 51 -16.18 -11.03 -9.18
CA TRP A 51 -16.35 -12.46 -8.98
C TRP A 51 -17.50 -12.75 -8.01
N PRO A 52 -18.76 -12.54 -8.45
CA PRO A 52 -19.92 -12.61 -7.56
C PRO A 52 -20.18 -14.01 -6.98
N ASP A 53 -19.68 -15.07 -7.63
CA ASP A 53 -19.84 -16.46 -7.18
C ASP A 53 -18.68 -16.94 -6.29
N ALA A 54 -17.61 -16.14 -6.13
CA ALA A 54 -16.47 -16.49 -5.32
C ALA A 54 -16.75 -16.26 -3.83
N VAL A 55 -16.21 -17.14 -2.99
CA VAL A 55 -16.11 -16.85 -1.56
C VAL A 55 -15.06 -15.76 -1.36
N LEU A 56 -15.49 -14.60 -0.89
CA LEU A 56 -14.57 -13.50 -0.58
C LEU A 56 -14.08 -13.65 0.86
N GLU A 57 -12.76 -13.70 1.03
CA GLU A 57 -12.06 -13.68 2.31
C GLU A 57 -11.31 -12.36 2.41
N ALA A 58 -11.63 -11.54 3.41
CA ALA A 58 -11.02 -10.24 3.60
C ALA A 58 -10.46 -10.11 5.01
N ILE A 59 -9.19 -9.76 5.13
CA ILE A 59 -8.53 -9.55 6.42
C ILE A 59 -7.81 -8.21 6.46
N ASP A 60 -7.76 -7.60 7.65
CA ASP A 60 -6.89 -6.47 7.97
C ASP A 60 -6.43 -6.56 9.42
N SER A 61 -5.23 -6.08 9.71
CA SER A 61 -4.66 -6.11 11.05
C SER A 61 -5.24 -5.03 11.99
N SER A 62 -5.88 -3.99 11.42
CA SER A 62 -6.52 -2.90 12.19
C SER A 62 -7.99 -3.23 12.47
N PRO A 63 -8.38 -3.36 13.77
CA PRO A 63 -9.80 -3.51 14.13
C PRO A 63 -10.69 -2.37 13.62
N GLU A 64 -10.18 -1.15 13.54
CA GLU A 64 -10.90 0.03 13.04
C GLU A 64 -11.19 -0.10 11.54
N MET A 65 -10.22 -0.61 10.76
CA MET A 65 -10.41 -0.89 9.33
C MET A 65 -11.44 -1.98 9.12
N VAL A 66 -11.34 -3.06 9.88
CA VAL A 66 -12.30 -4.18 9.81
C VAL A 66 -13.70 -3.71 10.19
N ALA A 67 -13.85 -2.87 11.22
CA ALA A 67 -15.14 -2.29 11.58
C ALA A 67 -15.73 -1.46 10.42
N ALA A 68 -14.92 -0.58 9.82
CA ALA A 68 -15.33 0.23 8.67
C ALA A 68 -15.68 -0.63 7.42
N ALA A 69 -14.97 -1.74 7.19
CA ALA A 69 -15.27 -2.68 6.12
C ALA A 69 -16.62 -3.38 6.35
N ARG A 70 -16.88 -3.80 7.58
CA ARG A 70 -18.16 -4.43 7.96
C ARG A 70 -19.35 -3.49 7.83
N GLU A 71 -19.18 -2.21 8.18
CA GLU A 71 -20.21 -1.18 7.97
C GLU A 71 -20.57 -1.00 6.48
N ARG A 72 -19.61 -1.32 5.57
CA ARG A 72 -19.83 -1.32 4.11
C ARG A 72 -20.38 -2.63 3.56
N GLY A 73 -20.60 -3.62 4.43
CA GLY A 73 -21.13 -4.92 4.01
C GLY A 73 -20.06 -5.95 3.63
N VAL A 74 -18.79 -5.67 3.85
CA VAL A 74 -17.71 -6.66 3.66
C VAL A 74 -17.60 -7.54 4.89
N ALA A 75 -17.61 -8.86 4.73
CA ALA A 75 -17.38 -9.83 5.81
C ALA A 75 -15.88 -9.91 6.16
N ALA A 76 -15.29 -8.80 6.62
CA ALA A 76 -13.88 -8.73 6.97
C ALA A 76 -13.59 -9.28 8.37
N GLU A 77 -12.41 -9.84 8.55
CA GLU A 77 -11.92 -10.36 9.83
C GLU A 77 -10.61 -9.66 10.25
N VAL A 78 -10.42 -9.51 11.57
CA VAL A 78 -9.12 -9.04 12.07
C VAL A 78 -8.12 -10.17 11.92
N GLY A 79 -7.06 -9.92 11.13
CA GLY A 79 -6.05 -10.93 10.83
C GLY A 79 -4.73 -10.31 10.40
N ASP A 80 -3.65 -11.03 10.64
CA ASP A 80 -2.30 -10.64 10.25
C ASP A 80 -1.86 -11.44 9.01
N VAL A 81 -1.48 -10.75 7.95
CA VAL A 81 -0.98 -11.36 6.70
C VAL A 81 0.22 -12.29 6.93
N ARG A 82 1.01 -12.04 7.99
CA ARG A 82 2.17 -12.86 8.35
C ARG A 82 1.78 -14.27 8.82
N THR A 83 0.58 -14.42 9.37
CA THR A 83 0.06 -15.71 9.89
C THR A 83 -1.05 -16.29 9.02
N TRP A 84 -1.49 -15.54 8.00
CA TRP A 84 -2.49 -16.04 7.07
C TRP A 84 -1.95 -17.22 6.25
N THR A 85 -2.79 -18.20 6.03
CA THR A 85 -2.50 -19.38 5.20
C THR A 85 -3.64 -19.60 4.20
N PRO A 86 -3.33 -19.98 2.94
CA PRO A 86 -4.36 -20.21 1.94
C PRO A 86 -5.20 -21.45 2.28
N LYS A 87 -6.47 -21.42 1.89
CA LYS A 87 -7.35 -22.58 1.93
C LYS A 87 -7.21 -23.39 0.63
N PRO A 88 -7.60 -24.66 0.62
CA PRO A 88 -7.47 -25.52 -0.57
C PRO A 88 -8.25 -25.03 -1.80
N ASP A 89 -9.20 -24.14 -1.62
CA ASP A 89 -10.00 -23.51 -2.66
C ASP A 89 -9.61 -22.05 -2.96
N THR A 90 -8.48 -21.56 -2.42
CA THR A 90 -7.98 -20.20 -2.68
C THR A 90 -7.39 -20.13 -4.08
N ASP A 91 -8.12 -19.53 -5.01
CA ASP A 91 -7.70 -19.41 -6.41
C ASP A 91 -7.09 -18.05 -6.75
N VAL A 92 -7.40 -17.02 -5.96
CA VAL A 92 -6.86 -15.67 -6.15
C VAL A 92 -6.51 -15.06 -4.79
N VAL A 93 -5.31 -14.49 -4.71
CA VAL A 93 -4.87 -13.66 -3.59
C VAL A 93 -4.56 -12.27 -4.11
N VAL A 94 -5.14 -11.25 -3.49
CA VAL A 94 -4.86 -9.85 -3.77
C VAL A 94 -4.26 -9.21 -2.52
N SER A 95 -3.18 -8.45 -2.68
CA SER A 95 -2.61 -7.63 -1.62
C SER A 95 -2.21 -6.27 -2.19
N ASN A 96 -2.93 -5.23 -1.82
CA ASN A 96 -2.73 -3.89 -2.36
C ASN A 96 -2.26 -2.90 -1.29
N ALA A 97 -1.04 -2.40 -1.42
CA ALA A 97 -0.42 -1.45 -0.50
C ALA A 97 -0.31 -1.95 0.97
N VAL A 98 0.10 -3.20 1.15
CA VAL A 98 0.24 -3.88 2.45
C VAL A 98 1.67 -4.27 2.75
N LEU A 99 2.35 -4.95 1.82
CA LEU A 99 3.62 -5.62 2.11
C LEU A 99 4.77 -4.66 2.45
N GLN A 100 4.70 -3.39 2.07
CA GLN A 100 5.65 -2.37 2.53
C GLN A 100 5.62 -2.13 4.06
N TRP A 101 4.64 -2.67 4.76
CA TRP A 101 4.52 -2.62 6.21
C TRP A 101 5.03 -3.90 6.90
N VAL A 102 5.42 -4.90 6.11
CA VAL A 102 5.81 -6.24 6.58
C VAL A 102 7.30 -6.44 6.28
N PRO A 103 8.19 -6.22 7.26
CA PRO A 103 9.62 -6.52 7.08
C PRO A 103 9.81 -8.00 6.74
N GLY A 104 10.66 -8.29 5.74
CA GLY A 104 10.91 -9.65 5.29
C GLY A 104 9.73 -10.29 4.53
N HIS A 105 8.89 -9.47 3.89
CA HIS A 105 7.76 -9.96 3.10
C HIS A 105 8.17 -10.86 1.93
N GLU A 106 9.42 -10.88 1.55
CA GLU A 106 9.97 -11.80 0.55
C GLU A 106 9.84 -13.26 1.00
N ASP A 107 10.09 -13.55 2.27
CA ASP A 107 9.89 -14.89 2.81
C ASP A 107 8.41 -15.26 2.89
N LEU A 108 7.56 -14.28 3.17
CA LEU A 108 6.12 -14.45 3.14
C LEU A 108 5.61 -14.77 1.72
N LEU A 109 6.14 -14.09 0.70
CA LEU A 109 5.82 -14.36 -0.70
C LEU A 109 6.26 -15.78 -1.13
N ARG A 110 7.47 -16.23 -0.73
CA ARG A 110 7.94 -17.60 -0.97
C ARG A 110 7.01 -18.63 -0.33
N ARG A 111 6.60 -18.38 0.90
CA ARG A 111 5.68 -19.26 1.62
C ARG A 111 4.32 -19.33 0.91
N TRP A 112 3.73 -18.19 0.54
CA TRP A 112 2.46 -18.20 -0.19
C TRP A 112 2.56 -18.90 -1.54
N ALA A 113 3.66 -18.70 -2.27
CA ALA A 113 3.89 -19.40 -3.53
C ALA A 113 3.95 -20.93 -3.35
N ALA A 114 4.51 -21.41 -2.22
CA ALA A 114 4.60 -22.84 -1.91
C ALA A 114 3.29 -23.45 -1.37
N GLU A 115 2.46 -22.66 -0.69
CA GLU A 115 1.25 -23.12 -0.01
C GLU A 115 -0.02 -22.96 -0.85
N LEU A 116 -0.02 -22.05 -1.85
CA LEU A 116 -1.17 -21.82 -2.71
C LEU A 116 -1.44 -23.01 -3.64
N PRO A 117 -2.71 -23.33 -3.92
CA PRO A 117 -3.06 -24.39 -4.86
C PRO A 117 -2.48 -24.16 -6.26
N ALA A 118 -2.21 -25.26 -6.97
CA ALA A 118 -1.78 -25.25 -8.36
C ALA A 118 -2.74 -24.41 -9.24
N GLY A 119 -2.20 -23.51 -10.05
CA GLY A 119 -2.95 -22.61 -10.92
C GLY A 119 -3.51 -21.36 -10.22
N ALA A 120 -3.39 -21.23 -8.91
CA ALA A 120 -3.79 -20.02 -8.19
C ALA A 120 -2.98 -18.81 -8.65
N VAL A 121 -3.55 -17.61 -8.45
CA VAL A 121 -2.95 -16.33 -8.83
C VAL A 121 -2.68 -15.51 -7.58
N LEU A 122 -1.43 -15.10 -7.42
CA LEU A 122 -0.99 -14.14 -6.41
C LEU A 122 -0.76 -12.79 -7.08
N ALA A 123 -1.54 -11.77 -6.72
CA ALA A 123 -1.48 -10.44 -7.27
C ALA A 123 -1.16 -9.41 -6.18
N VAL A 124 -0.06 -8.71 -6.33
CA VAL A 124 0.43 -7.78 -5.31
C VAL A 124 0.81 -6.44 -5.92
N GLN A 125 0.50 -5.38 -5.20
CA GLN A 125 0.95 -4.03 -5.48
C GLN A 125 1.54 -3.41 -4.22
N VAL A 126 2.69 -2.74 -4.36
CA VAL A 126 3.33 -1.96 -3.30
C VAL A 126 3.74 -0.57 -3.80
N PRO A 127 3.76 0.48 -2.93
CA PRO A 127 4.37 1.74 -3.30
C PRO A 127 5.88 1.55 -3.53
N GLY A 128 6.41 2.19 -4.57
CA GLY A 128 7.84 2.15 -4.92
C GLY A 128 8.51 3.53 -4.84
N ASN A 129 7.95 4.45 -4.06
CA ASN A 129 8.38 5.85 -4.00
C ASN A 129 9.14 6.22 -2.72
N PHE A 130 9.79 5.24 -2.05
CA PHE A 130 10.48 5.50 -0.79
C PHE A 130 11.77 6.32 -0.94
N SER A 131 12.37 6.36 -2.13
CA SER A 131 13.48 7.24 -2.50
C SER A 131 13.03 8.62 -3.01
N ALA A 132 11.72 8.81 -3.27
CA ALA A 132 11.20 10.10 -3.74
C ALA A 132 11.42 11.22 -2.69
N PRO A 133 11.58 12.49 -3.13
CA PRO A 133 11.84 13.61 -2.23
C PRO A 133 10.84 13.70 -1.06
N SER A 134 9.56 13.40 -1.28
CA SER A 134 8.54 13.41 -0.22
C SER A 134 8.85 12.48 0.95
N HIS A 135 9.52 11.34 0.71
CA HIS A 135 9.93 10.40 1.75
C HIS A 135 11.35 10.68 2.26
N ALA A 136 12.29 11.03 1.36
CA ALA A 136 13.66 11.34 1.72
C ALA A 136 13.73 12.55 2.66
N LEU A 137 13.12 13.68 2.28
CA LEU A 137 13.06 14.90 3.08
C LEU A 137 12.38 14.69 4.44
N SER A 138 11.34 13.86 4.49
CA SER A 138 10.68 13.53 5.77
C SER A 138 11.62 12.75 6.71
N ARG A 139 12.42 11.82 6.18
CA ARG A 139 13.42 11.07 6.98
C ARG A 139 14.57 11.96 7.41
N GLU A 140 15.09 12.78 6.49
CA GLU A 140 16.19 13.72 6.78
C GLU A 140 15.80 14.72 7.86
N LEU A 141 14.60 15.32 7.75
CA LEU A 141 14.09 16.24 8.77
C LEU A 141 13.91 15.52 10.11
N ALA A 142 13.33 14.34 10.14
CA ALA A 142 13.13 13.56 11.37
C ALA A 142 14.47 13.20 12.05
N ALA A 143 15.54 12.99 11.28
CA ALA A 143 16.88 12.72 11.76
C ALA A 143 17.70 13.97 12.09
N SER A 144 17.21 15.16 11.78
CA SER A 144 17.90 16.44 12.03
C SER A 144 18.08 16.71 13.54
N PRO A 145 19.07 17.52 13.94
CA PRO A 145 19.28 17.86 15.37
C PRO A 145 18.05 18.45 16.05
N ALA A 146 17.17 19.13 15.31
CA ALA A 146 15.94 19.72 15.84
C ALA A 146 14.91 18.66 16.25
N TRP A 147 14.87 17.52 15.55
CA TRP A 147 13.81 16.51 15.69
C TRP A 147 14.29 15.15 16.20
N ALA A 148 15.56 14.81 16.03
CA ALA A 148 16.11 13.50 16.37
C ALA A 148 15.81 13.06 17.81
N SER A 149 15.84 13.98 18.79
CA SER A 149 15.56 13.65 20.19
C SER A 149 14.13 13.17 20.44
N ARG A 150 13.17 13.60 19.60
CA ARG A 150 11.75 13.24 19.70
C ARG A 150 11.38 12.06 18.78
N LEU A 151 12.13 11.86 17.69
CA LEU A 151 11.77 10.92 16.62
C LEU A 151 12.75 9.76 16.45
N SER A 152 13.84 9.68 17.22
CA SER A 152 14.85 8.63 17.10
C SER A 152 14.30 7.21 17.32
N SER A 153 13.19 7.06 18.04
CA SER A 153 12.51 5.78 18.24
C SER A 153 11.46 5.44 17.17
N VAL A 154 11.19 6.38 16.25
CA VAL A 154 10.21 6.19 15.20
C VAL A 154 10.82 5.45 14.04
N ALA A 155 10.33 4.25 13.77
CA ALA A 155 10.73 3.48 12.59
C ALA A 155 10.07 4.07 11.34
N LEU A 156 10.86 4.80 10.56
CA LEU A 156 10.47 5.25 9.21
C LEU A 156 10.95 4.23 8.19
N ARG A 157 10.15 3.98 7.18
CA ARG A 157 10.51 3.07 6.09
C ARG A 157 11.71 3.64 5.33
N ALA A 158 12.73 2.80 5.18
CA ALA A 158 13.94 3.11 4.41
C ALA A 158 13.65 3.04 2.89
N GLU A 159 14.64 3.39 2.08
CA GLU A 159 14.52 3.35 0.62
C GLU A 159 14.29 1.94 0.09
N ASP A 160 14.86 0.95 0.76
CA ASP A 160 14.79 -0.48 0.49
C ASP A 160 13.61 -1.20 1.16
N ALA A 161 12.60 -0.46 1.61
CA ALA A 161 11.41 -1.04 2.23
C ALA A 161 10.62 -1.99 1.30
N VAL A 162 10.84 -1.90 0.00
CA VAL A 162 10.33 -2.80 -1.04
C VAL A 162 11.40 -3.03 -2.10
N GLY A 163 11.37 -4.19 -2.75
CA GLY A 163 12.25 -4.52 -3.87
C GLY A 163 11.80 -3.85 -5.17
N GLU A 164 12.65 -3.94 -6.20
CA GLU A 164 12.34 -3.56 -7.57
C GLU A 164 11.48 -4.64 -8.26
N PRO A 165 10.79 -4.33 -9.39
CA PRO A 165 9.97 -5.32 -10.10
C PRO A 165 10.74 -6.61 -10.43
N ARG A 166 12.02 -6.49 -10.81
CA ARG A 166 12.88 -7.64 -11.13
C ARG A 166 13.15 -8.52 -9.91
N ASP A 167 13.24 -7.94 -8.71
CA ASP A 167 13.52 -8.71 -7.50
C ASP A 167 12.37 -9.63 -7.17
N TYR A 168 11.13 -9.13 -7.26
CA TYR A 168 9.92 -9.93 -7.10
C TYR A 168 9.74 -10.95 -8.21
N ALA A 169 10.08 -10.58 -9.47
CA ALA A 169 10.04 -11.50 -10.59
C ALA A 169 10.99 -12.68 -10.39
N ASN A 170 12.24 -12.42 -10.00
CA ASN A 170 13.22 -13.47 -9.71
C ASN A 170 12.77 -14.35 -8.55
N LEU A 171 12.35 -13.74 -7.44
CA LEU A 171 11.91 -14.44 -6.23
C LEU A 171 10.80 -15.45 -6.51
N LEU A 172 9.80 -15.06 -7.29
CA LEU A 172 8.64 -15.90 -7.59
C LEU A 172 8.90 -16.87 -8.75
N ALA A 173 9.75 -16.50 -9.71
CA ALA A 173 10.21 -17.41 -10.75
C ALA A 173 11.07 -18.56 -10.19
N ASP A 174 11.93 -18.28 -9.19
CA ASP A 174 12.71 -19.28 -8.48
C ASP A 174 11.81 -20.26 -7.68
N ALA A 175 10.61 -19.82 -7.29
CA ALA A 175 9.56 -20.66 -6.72
C ALA A 175 8.74 -21.42 -7.79
N GLY A 176 9.10 -21.32 -9.07
CA GLY A 176 8.46 -22.01 -10.21
C GLY A 176 7.23 -21.27 -10.77
N CYS A 177 6.90 -20.08 -10.32
CA CYS A 177 5.74 -19.35 -10.80
C CYS A 177 5.96 -18.74 -12.19
N LEU A 178 4.87 -18.57 -12.94
CA LEU A 178 4.86 -17.67 -14.10
C LEU A 178 4.56 -16.26 -13.62
N VAL A 179 5.46 -15.30 -13.88
CA VAL A 179 5.41 -13.98 -13.29
C VAL A 179 5.31 -12.89 -14.35
N ASP A 180 4.39 -11.95 -14.16
CA ASP A 180 4.33 -10.64 -14.82
C ASP A 180 4.61 -9.59 -13.75
N ALA A 181 5.70 -8.83 -13.88
CA ALA A 181 6.08 -7.79 -12.93
C ALA A 181 6.39 -6.49 -13.67
N TRP A 182 5.84 -5.38 -13.16
CA TRP A 182 6.01 -4.06 -13.78
C TRP A 182 5.94 -2.94 -12.74
N GLU A 183 6.21 -1.74 -13.19
CA GLU A 183 5.96 -0.52 -12.43
C GLU A 183 5.14 0.49 -13.24
N THR A 184 4.46 1.36 -12.53
CA THR A 184 3.75 2.51 -13.10
C THR A 184 4.00 3.73 -12.24
N THR A 185 4.42 4.82 -12.87
CA THR A 185 4.46 6.14 -12.22
C THR A 185 3.22 6.92 -12.61
N TYR A 186 2.34 7.16 -11.64
CA TYR A 186 1.18 8.01 -11.81
C TYR A 186 1.59 9.45 -11.56
N VAL A 187 1.49 10.30 -12.57
CA VAL A 187 1.65 11.75 -12.41
C VAL A 187 0.32 12.33 -11.99
N GLN A 188 0.20 12.68 -10.72
CA GLN A 188 -1.04 13.16 -10.13
C GLN A 188 -1.02 14.68 -10.02
N GLN A 189 -2.14 15.32 -10.31
CA GLN A 189 -2.34 16.75 -10.09
C GLN A 189 -3.02 16.95 -8.73
N LEU A 190 -2.24 17.41 -7.76
CA LEU A 190 -2.75 17.75 -6.44
C LEU A 190 -3.13 19.23 -6.39
N SER A 191 -4.18 19.56 -5.66
CA SER A 191 -4.69 20.94 -5.55
C SER A 191 -4.59 21.46 -4.12
N GLY A 192 -4.41 22.75 -3.98
CA GLY A 192 -4.42 23.45 -2.70
C GLY A 192 -3.01 23.77 -2.16
N PRO A 193 -2.95 24.53 -1.07
CA PRO A 193 -1.70 24.88 -0.42
C PRO A 193 -1.09 23.61 0.23
N ARG A 194 0.25 23.52 0.18
CA ARG A 194 0.98 22.37 0.79
C ARG A 194 0.46 21.02 0.32
N ALA A 195 0.04 20.89 -0.95
CA ALA A 195 -0.70 19.74 -1.49
C ALA A 195 0.03 18.40 -1.28
N VAL A 196 1.37 18.38 -1.42
CA VAL A 196 2.17 17.16 -1.20
C VAL A 196 2.23 16.82 0.29
N LEU A 197 2.39 17.80 1.18
CA LEU A 197 2.36 17.59 2.63
C LEU A 197 1.02 16.98 3.06
N GLU A 198 -0.08 17.52 2.58
CA GLU A 198 -1.43 17.00 2.86
C GLU A 198 -1.58 15.55 2.36
N TRP A 199 -1.08 15.26 1.14
CA TRP A 199 -1.11 13.91 0.60
C TRP A 199 -0.36 12.90 1.46
N ILE A 200 0.89 13.22 1.90
CA ILE A 200 1.73 12.29 2.66
C ILE A 200 1.35 12.22 4.14
N THR A 201 0.61 13.21 4.68
CA THR A 201 0.14 13.21 6.08
C THR A 201 -0.68 11.99 6.41
N GLY A 202 -1.56 11.56 5.52
CA GLY A 202 -2.39 10.36 5.71
C GLY A 202 -1.66 9.03 5.51
N THR A 203 -0.39 9.04 5.09
CA THR A 203 0.36 7.83 4.71
C THR A 203 1.77 7.80 5.31
N ALA A 204 2.73 8.47 4.68
CA ALA A 204 4.14 8.41 5.06
C ALA A 204 4.43 9.03 6.43
N LEU A 205 3.73 10.10 6.79
CA LEU A 205 3.94 10.82 8.05
C LEU A 205 3.17 10.24 9.25
N ARG A 206 2.37 9.20 9.08
CA ARG A 206 1.61 8.57 10.18
C ARG A 206 2.47 8.19 11.40
N PRO A 207 3.64 7.53 11.24
CA PRO A 207 4.48 7.20 12.38
C PRO A 207 4.97 8.45 13.13
N ILE A 208 5.32 9.52 12.41
CA ILE A 208 5.76 10.79 12.99
C ILE A 208 4.60 11.45 13.73
N ARG A 209 3.41 11.53 13.10
CA ARG A 209 2.20 12.09 13.75
C ARG A 209 1.83 11.36 15.04
N ALA A 210 1.99 10.03 15.06
CA ALA A 210 1.69 9.23 16.25
C ALA A 210 2.66 9.46 17.41
N ALA A 211 3.89 9.88 17.11
CA ALA A 211 4.94 10.14 18.10
C ALA A 211 4.95 11.56 18.64
N LEU A 212 4.36 12.51 17.91
CA LEU A 212 4.38 13.94 18.26
C LEU A 212 3.05 14.39 18.84
N GLY A 213 3.10 15.26 19.87
CA GLY A 213 1.96 16.04 20.31
C GLY A 213 1.53 17.08 19.26
N ASP A 214 0.37 17.72 19.47
CA ASP A 214 -0.22 18.60 18.45
C ASP A 214 0.66 19.80 18.12
N GLU A 215 1.32 20.41 19.10
CA GLU A 215 2.23 21.54 18.93
C GLU A 215 3.48 21.15 18.13
N ASP A 216 4.16 20.07 18.53
CA ASP A 216 5.34 19.55 17.83
C ASP A 216 4.98 19.06 16.42
N TRP A 217 3.80 18.49 16.24
CA TRP A 217 3.32 18.09 14.94
C TRP A 217 3.12 19.28 14.00
N ALA A 218 2.52 20.37 14.48
CA ALA A 218 2.36 21.58 13.68
C ALA A 218 3.72 22.18 13.30
N ALA A 219 4.66 22.25 14.25
CA ALA A 219 6.01 22.72 13.99
C ALA A 219 6.76 21.84 12.99
N PHE A 220 6.64 20.49 13.09
CA PHE A 220 7.24 19.58 12.12
C PHE A 220 6.67 19.79 10.71
N GLN A 221 5.37 20.01 10.58
CA GLN A 221 4.75 20.31 9.30
C GLN A 221 5.22 21.63 8.72
N ASP A 222 5.41 22.67 9.56
CA ASP A 222 5.91 23.98 9.14
C ASP A 222 7.39 23.93 8.69
N ASP A 223 8.21 23.06 9.31
CA ASP A 223 9.59 22.82 8.87
C ASP A 223 9.66 22.02 7.57
N LEU A 224 8.75 21.04 7.38
CA LEU A 224 8.75 20.17 6.22
C LEU A 224 8.14 20.83 4.97
N ALA A 225 7.13 21.67 5.13
CA ALA A 225 6.39 22.26 4.01
C ALA A 225 7.28 22.99 3.00
N PRO A 226 8.21 23.90 3.39
CA PRO A 226 9.06 24.62 2.43
C PRO A 226 10.00 23.68 1.67
N LEU A 227 10.47 22.60 2.30
CA LEU A 227 11.32 21.59 1.65
C LEU A 227 10.55 20.83 0.56
N LEU A 228 9.28 20.53 0.85
CA LEU A 228 8.40 19.87 -0.12
C LEU A 228 8.00 20.83 -1.26
N ASP A 229 7.74 22.11 -0.97
CA ASP A 229 7.39 23.10 -1.99
C ASP A 229 8.58 23.38 -2.93
N GLU A 230 9.82 23.29 -2.45
CA GLU A 230 11.03 23.35 -3.28
C GLU A 230 11.16 22.11 -4.19
N ALA A 231 10.94 20.91 -3.64
CA ALA A 231 11.05 19.65 -4.38
C ALA A 231 9.88 19.42 -5.36
N TYR A 232 8.71 19.97 -5.04
CA TYR A 232 7.47 19.87 -5.81
C TYR A 232 6.86 21.26 -5.99
N PRO A 233 7.43 22.09 -6.86
CA PRO A 233 7.03 23.51 -6.97
C PRO A 233 5.57 23.63 -7.42
N PRO A 234 4.77 24.46 -6.71
CA PRO A 234 3.40 24.73 -7.10
C PRO A 234 3.35 25.50 -8.41
N ARG A 235 2.37 25.19 -9.24
CA ARG A 235 2.11 25.85 -10.51
C ARG A 235 1.32 27.17 -10.28
N PRO A 236 1.32 28.09 -11.27
CA PRO A 236 0.56 29.34 -11.16
C PRO A 236 -0.96 29.15 -10.96
N ASP A 237 -1.50 28.01 -11.34
CA ASP A 237 -2.91 27.65 -11.18
C ASP A 237 -3.24 27.07 -9.79
N GLY A 238 -2.26 27.04 -8.86
CA GLY A 238 -2.42 26.50 -7.51
C GLY A 238 -2.39 24.97 -7.43
N THR A 239 -1.99 24.31 -8.50
CA THR A 239 -1.83 22.84 -8.52
C THR A 239 -0.36 22.44 -8.42
N THR A 240 -0.09 21.19 -8.04
CA THR A 240 1.26 20.61 -7.93
C THR A 240 1.28 19.25 -8.58
N TRP A 241 2.27 18.99 -9.43
CA TRP A 241 2.49 17.64 -9.94
C TRP A 241 3.17 16.78 -8.88
N PHE A 242 2.61 15.58 -8.65
CA PHE A 242 3.13 14.60 -7.72
C PHE A 242 3.26 13.25 -8.41
N GLU A 243 4.49 12.78 -8.50
CA GLU A 243 4.80 11.47 -9.05
C GLU A 243 4.62 10.40 -7.99
N PHE A 244 3.85 9.36 -8.32
CA PHE A 244 3.49 8.30 -7.41
C PHE A 244 3.80 6.95 -8.04
N ARG A 245 5.02 6.46 -7.81
CA ARG A 245 5.52 5.18 -8.34
C ARG A 245 4.89 4.03 -7.58
N ARG A 246 4.43 3.04 -8.32
CA ARG A 246 3.88 1.78 -7.83
C ARG A 246 4.57 0.60 -8.50
N ILE A 247 4.81 -0.45 -7.75
CA ILE A 247 5.39 -1.71 -8.19
C ILE A 247 4.31 -2.78 -8.09
N PHE A 248 4.24 -3.59 -9.14
CA PHE A 248 3.21 -4.61 -9.31
C PHE A 248 3.85 -5.93 -9.68
N PHE A 249 3.25 -7.01 -9.22
CA PHE A 249 3.53 -8.32 -9.74
C PHE A 249 2.32 -9.24 -9.63
N VAL A 250 2.13 -10.07 -10.65
CA VAL A 250 1.13 -11.11 -10.72
C VAL A 250 1.84 -12.42 -11.00
N ALA A 251 1.71 -13.37 -10.11
CA ALA A 251 2.34 -14.67 -10.22
C ALA A 251 1.26 -15.77 -10.31
N ARG A 252 1.40 -16.68 -11.29
CA ARG A 252 0.60 -17.89 -11.37
C ARG A 252 1.39 -19.03 -10.80
N ILE A 253 0.79 -19.73 -9.84
CA ILE A 253 1.37 -20.89 -9.19
C ILE A 253 1.45 -22.05 -10.19
N PRO A 254 2.58 -22.81 -10.24
CA PRO A 254 2.72 -23.94 -11.15
C PRO A 254 1.67 -25.01 -10.90
N GLY A 255 1.28 -25.71 -11.99
CA GLY A 255 0.34 -26.84 -11.96
C GLY A 255 1.03 -28.15 -11.68
#